data_c184489df46485b155da4f469a570b1a
#
_entry.id   c184489df46485b155da4f469a570b1a
#
_cell.length_a   1.000
_cell.length_b   1.000
_cell.length_c   1.000
_cell.angle_alpha   90.00
_cell.angle_beta   90.00
_cell.angle_gamma   90.00
#
_symmetry.space_group_name_H-M   'P 1'
#
loop_
_entity.id
_entity.type
_entity.pdbx_description
1 polymer ?
#
loop_
_entity_poly.entity_id
_entity_poly.type
_entity_poly.pdbx_seq_one_letter_code
_entity_poly.pdbx_strand_id
1 'polypeptide(L)'
;GHFELPTFYMNSSVQMPDHGEISLEQFQNYELGFSGHFHKRQSKNNMHYIGNAFPHNYADNWDDDRGMMILEWGGVPEYYTWDKQPTFRTVSLSQLIDDADKTKTSSTSQNL
;
A
#
# COMPACT_ATOMS: atom_id res chain seq x y z
N GLY A 1 11.24 12.50 -5.21
CA GLY A 1 12.17 12.49 -4.08
C GLY A 1 12.12 11.20 -3.27
N HIS A 2 12.70 11.25 -2.09
CA HIS A 2 12.78 10.10 -1.16
C HIS A 2 12.76 10.66 0.26
N PHE A 3 11.56 10.89 0.80
CA PHE A 3 11.35 11.65 2.03
C PHE A 3 10.59 10.84 3.08
N GLU A 4 10.88 11.12 4.35
CA GLU A 4 10.10 10.64 5.50
C GLU A 4 9.16 11.77 5.97
N LEU A 5 8.09 12.00 5.23
CA LEU A 5 7.16 13.07 5.58
C LEU A 5 6.30 12.67 6.78
N PRO A 6 6.09 13.60 7.75
CA PRO A 6 5.27 13.31 8.91
C PRO A 6 3.83 13.04 8.53
N THR A 7 3.14 12.29 9.37
CA THR A 7 1.74 11.88 9.24
C THR A 7 1.40 10.92 8.12
N PHE A 8 2.32 10.64 7.21
CA PHE A 8 2.18 9.52 6.27
C PHE A 8 2.44 8.19 6.97
N TYR A 9 1.92 7.11 6.42
CA TYR A 9 2.04 5.79 7.02
C TYR A 9 3.30 5.07 6.53
N MET A 10 4.07 4.54 7.48
CA MET A 10 5.23 3.71 7.18
C MET A 10 4.79 2.33 6.65
N ASN A 11 3.66 1.84 7.18
CA ASN A 11 2.99 0.62 6.76
C ASN A 11 1.49 0.75 7.07
N SER A 12 0.74 -0.36 7.02
CA SER A 12 -0.71 -0.34 7.23
C SER A 12 -1.14 0.14 8.62
N SER A 13 -0.25 0.17 9.61
CA SER A 13 -0.61 0.46 11.01
C SER A 13 0.26 1.51 11.69
N VAL A 14 1.42 1.88 11.14
CA VAL A 14 2.37 2.78 11.80
C VAL A 14 2.49 4.08 11.02
N GLN A 15 2.10 5.17 11.65
CA GLN A 15 2.17 6.51 11.10
C GLN A 15 3.51 7.17 11.49
N MET A 16 4.12 7.87 10.52
CA MET A 16 5.36 8.61 10.77
C MET A 16 5.09 9.78 11.71
N PRO A 17 5.78 9.88 12.86
CA PRO A 17 5.62 11.02 13.75
C PRO A 17 6.21 12.29 13.15
N ASP A 18 5.73 13.44 13.63
CA ASP A 18 6.26 14.74 13.23
C ASP A 18 7.48 15.08 14.09
N HIS A 19 8.65 15.08 13.49
CA HIS A 19 9.91 15.47 14.14
C HIS A 19 10.28 16.95 13.91
N GLY A 20 9.48 17.69 13.16
CA GLY A 20 9.67 19.11 12.91
C GLY A 20 10.74 19.47 11.89
N GLU A 21 11.40 18.50 11.26
CA GLU A 21 12.48 18.75 10.30
C GLU A 21 11.95 19.08 8.91
N ILE A 22 10.98 18.30 8.43
CA ILE A 22 10.35 18.47 7.11
C ILE A 22 8.85 18.47 7.32
N SER A 23 8.14 19.38 6.65
CA SER A 23 6.69 19.42 6.70
C SER A 23 6.09 19.35 5.29
N LEU A 24 4.85 18.89 5.21
CA LEU A 24 4.10 18.83 3.97
C LEU A 24 3.92 20.23 3.34
N GLU A 25 3.85 21.26 4.16
CA GLU A 25 3.70 22.65 3.72
C GLU A 25 4.87 23.15 2.87
N GLN A 26 6.06 22.60 3.06
CA GLN A 26 7.23 22.96 2.27
C GLN A 26 7.09 22.60 0.79
N PHE A 27 6.13 21.72 0.46
CA PHE A 27 5.90 21.24 -0.90
C PHE A 27 4.67 21.87 -1.56
N GLN A 28 4.00 22.79 -0.90
CA GLN A 28 2.73 23.37 -1.37
C GLN A 28 2.84 24.15 -2.69
N ASN A 29 4.05 24.63 -3.02
CA ASN A 29 4.28 25.41 -4.24
C ASN A 29 4.50 24.54 -5.48
N TYR A 30 4.58 23.23 -5.31
CA TYR A 30 4.70 22.29 -6.42
C TYR A 30 3.30 21.80 -6.82
N GLU A 31 3.08 21.63 -8.10
CA GLU A 31 1.80 21.10 -8.59
C GLU A 31 1.58 19.67 -8.13
N LEU A 32 2.61 18.83 -8.29
CA LEU A 32 2.62 17.44 -7.81
C LEU A 32 3.99 17.09 -7.27
N GLY A 33 4.02 16.29 -6.22
CA GLY A 33 5.23 15.73 -5.68
C GLY A 33 5.11 14.22 -5.52
N PHE A 34 6.18 13.51 -5.82
CA PHE A 34 6.24 12.05 -5.70
C PHE A 34 7.43 11.66 -4.85
N SER A 35 7.21 10.73 -3.94
CA SER A 35 8.28 10.24 -3.06
C SER A 35 8.30 8.72 -3.04
N GLY A 36 9.51 8.17 -2.97
CA GLY A 36 9.77 6.82 -2.52
C GLY A 36 9.90 6.78 -1.00
N HIS A 37 10.48 5.75 -0.46
CA HIS A 37 10.75 5.46 0.93
C HIS A 37 9.62 4.67 1.60
N PHE A 38 8.43 5.23 1.77
CA PHE A 38 7.31 4.47 2.35
C PHE A 38 6.73 3.52 1.31
N HIS A 39 6.54 2.27 1.73
CA HIS A 39 6.09 1.21 0.83
C HIS A 39 4.59 1.25 0.55
N LYS A 40 3.83 1.93 1.40
CA LYS A 40 2.39 2.04 1.26
C LYS A 40 2.02 3.13 0.25
N ARG A 41 1.17 2.80 -0.73
CA ARG A 41 0.57 3.78 -1.62
C ARG A 41 -0.35 4.69 -0.84
N GLN A 42 -0.11 5.98 -0.89
CA GLN A 42 -0.89 6.99 -0.16
C GLN A 42 -0.62 8.38 -0.73
N SER A 43 -1.53 9.29 -0.47
CA SER A 43 -1.33 10.69 -0.86
C SER A 43 -2.01 11.63 0.11
N LYS A 44 -1.43 12.81 0.25
CA LYS A 44 -2.03 13.96 0.96
C LYS A 44 -1.70 15.21 0.19
N ASN A 45 -2.71 16.06 -0.03
CA ASN A 45 -2.57 17.28 -0.83
C ASN A 45 -1.96 16.94 -2.19
N ASN A 46 -0.82 17.53 -2.51
CA ASN A 46 -0.11 17.32 -3.78
C ASN A 46 1.02 16.28 -3.68
N MET A 47 1.23 15.67 -2.51
CA MET A 47 2.30 14.70 -2.30
C MET A 47 1.78 13.27 -2.39
N HIS A 48 2.47 12.46 -3.18
CA HIS A 48 2.12 11.07 -3.45
C HIS A 48 3.28 10.13 -3.13
N TYR A 49 3.02 9.13 -2.34
CA TYR A 49 3.88 7.96 -2.20
C TYR A 49 3.32 6.86 -3.11
N ILE A 50 4.08 6.50 -4.13
CA ILE A 50 3.64 5.50 -5.11
C ILE A 50 3.55 4.12 -4.48
N GLY A 51 4.40 3.87 -3.49
CA GLY A 51 4.48 2.58 -2.82
C GLY A 51 5.27 1.55 -3.63
N ASN A 52 5.35 0.36 -3.10
CA ASN A 52 6.01 -0.76 -3.77
C ASN A 52 5.13 -1.32 -4.89
N ALA A 53 5.78 -1.97 -5.85
CA ALA A 53 5.06 -2.66 -6.93
C ALA A 53 4.25 -3.86 -6.42
N PHE A 54 4.66 -4.45 -5.32
CA PHE A 54 3.99 -5.57 -4.64
C PHE A 54 4.43 -5.60 -3.17
N PRO A 55 3.70 -6.28 -2.26
CA PRO A 55 4.12 -6.42 -0.88
C PRO A 55 5.47 -7.12 -0.75
N HIS A 56 6.37 -6.59 0.06
CA HIS A 56 7.74 -7.11 0.21
C HIS A 56 7.91 -8.02 1.42
N ASN A 57 7.12 -7.82 2.47
CA ASN A 57 7.27 -8.57 3.72
C ASN A 57 5.98 -8.50 4.55
N TYR A 58 6.00 -9.07 5.75
CA TYR A 58 4.83 -9.10 6.63
C TYR A 58 4.35 -7.73 7.12
N ALA A 59 5.19 -6.69 7.08
CA ALA A 59 4.74 -5.34 7.37
C ALA A 59 3.72 -4.82 6.33
N ASP A 60 3.72 -5.40 5.15
CA ASP A 60 2.79 -5.08 4.06
C ASP A 60 1.57 -6.02 4.04
N ASN A 61 1.33 -6.81 5.07
CA ASN A 61 0.22 -7.74 5.12
C ASN A 61 -1.13 -7.02 5.02
N TRP A 62 -2.10 -7.65 4.34
CA TRP A 62 -3.43 -7.12 4.08
C TRP A 62 -3.47 -5.81 3.28
N ASP A 63 -2.35 -5.36 2.74
CA ASP A 63 -2.26 -4.15 1.93
C ASP A 63 -1.81 -4.52 0.51
N ASP A 64 -2.78 -4.81 -0.33
CA ASP A 64 -2.56 -5.25 -1.72
C ASP A 64 -2.72 -4.10 -2.71
N ASP A 65 -2.84 -2.87 -2.24
CA ASP A 65 -2.95 -1.67 -3.07
C ASP A 65 -1.56 -1.27 -3.60
N ARG A 66 -0.98 -2.17 -4.39
CA ARG A 66 0.39 -2.09 -4.89
C ARG A 66 0.40 -2.28 -6.40
N GLY A 67 1.30 -1.61 -7.06
CA GLY A 67 1.40 -1.71 -8.51
C GLY A 67 2.22 -0.57 -9.08
N MET A 68 1.66 0.12 -10.07
CA MET A 68 2.33 1.22 -10.74
C MET A 68 1.44 2.47 -10.79
N MET A 69 2.04 3.57 -11.17
CA MET A 69 1.34 4.83 -11.42
C MET A 69 1.71 5.34 -12.80
N ILE A 70 0.75 5.83 -13.53
CA ILE A 70 0.95 6.50 -14.82
C ILE A 70 0.52 7.95 -14.68
N LEU A 71 1.37 8.85 -15.13
CA LEU A 71 1.10 10.27 -15.17
C LEU A 71 1.34 10.82 -16.57
N GLU A 72 0.30 11.34 -17.19
CA GLU A 72 0.46 12.21 -18.35
C GLU A 72 0.77 13.62 -17.85
N TRP A 73 1.70 14.28 -18.50
CA TRP A 73 2.09 15.63 -18.12
C TRP A 73 0.90 16.58 -18.15
N GLY A 74 0.64 17.25 -17.04
CA GLY A 74 -0.52 18.12 -16.87
C GLY A 74 -1.81 17.41 -16.45
N GLY A 75 -1.78 16.08 -16.34
CA GLY A 75 -2.91 15.28 -15.90
C GLY A 75 -2.87 14.94 -14.41
N VAL A 76 -3.72 14.01 -14.00
CA VAL A 76 -3.74 13.47 -12.66
C VAL A 76 -3.13 12.07 -12.62
N PRO A 77 -2.45 11.70 -11.52
CA PRO A 77 -1.89 10.35 -11.39
C PRO A 77 -2.97 9.28 -11.45
N GLU A 78 -2.75 8.26 -12.25
CA GLU A 78 -3.60 7.08 -12.34
C GLU A 78 -2.85 5.87 -11.78
N TYR A 79 -3.45 5.19 -10.81
CA TYR A 79 -2.85 4.04 -10.13
C TYR A 79 -3.43 2.74 -10.66
N TYR A 80 -2.54 1.78 -10.90
CA TYR A 80 -2.90 0.45 -11.37
C TYR A 80 -2.38 -0.58 -10.37
N THR A 81 -3.29 -1.31 -9.78
CA THR A 81 -2.96 -2.38 -8.84
C THR A 81 -2.63 -3.66 -9.61
N TRP A 82 -1.53 -4.30 -9.25
CA TRP A 82 -1.17 -5.58 -9.83
C TRP A 82 -1.96 -6.70 -9.13
N ASP A 83 -2.95 -7.25 -9.81
CA ASP A 83 -3.89 -8.21 -9.27
C ASP A 83 -3.30 -9.61 -9.02
N LYS A 84 -2.18 -9.92 -9.66
CA LYS A 84 -1.46 -11.21 -9.51
C LYS A 84 -0.26 -11.13 -8.59
N GLN A 85 -0.16 -10.08 -7.79
CA GLN A 85 0.96 -9.88 -6.88
C GLN A 85 0.99 -10.93 -5.77
N PRO A 86 2.19 -11.26 -5.22
CA PRO A 86 2.28 -12.05 -4.00
C PRO A 86 1.59 -11.31 -2.85
N THR A 87 0.95 -12.04 -1.96
CA THR A 87 0.24 -11.44 -0.83
C THR A 87 0.74 -11.99 0.49
N PHE A 88 0.68 -11.13 1.52
CA PHE A 88 1.03 -11.49 2.89
C PHE A 88 -0.22 -11.37 3.76
N ARG A 89 -0.49 -12.39 4.58
CA ARG A 89 -1.68 -12.43 5.41
C ARG A 89 -1.31 -12.88 6.82
N THR A 90 -1.76 -12.11 7.80
CA THR A 90 -1.74 -12.49 9.20
C THR A 90 -3.17 -12.87 9.59
N VAL A 91 -3.37 -14.10 10.02
CA VAL A 91 -4.68 -14.63 10.38
C VAL A 91 -4.62 -15.31 11.74
N SER A 92 -5.76 -15.37 12.43
CA SER A 92 -5.87 -16.13 13.65
C SER A 92 -5.96 -17.64 13.35
N LEU A 93 -5.53 -18.47 14.31
CA LEU A 93 -5.59 -19.92 14.14
C LEU A 93 -7.04 -20.39 13.93
N SER A 94 -7.99 -19.83 14.67
CA SER A 94 -9.40 -20.20 14.51
C SER A 94 -9.94 -19.85 13.11
N GLN A 95 -9.56 -18.70 12.58
CA GLN A 95 -9.93 -18.31 11.22
C GLN A 95 -9.32 -19.23 10.18
N LEU A 96 -8.08 -19.63 10.37
CA LEU A 96 -7.37 -20.55 9.47
C LEU A 96 -8.07 -21.91 9.42
N ILE A 97 -8.52 -22.42 10.56
CA ILE A 97 -9.26 -23.67 10.67
C ILE A 97 -10.61 -23.56 9.94
N ASP A 98 -11.34 -22.48 10.15
CA ASP A 98 -12.63 -22.23 9.48
C ASP A 98 -12.47 -22.15 7.97
N ASP A 99 -11.47 -21.45 7.50
CA ASP A 99 -11.18 -21.32 6.06
C ASP A 99 -10.78 -22.68 5.44
N ALA A 100 -10.03 -23.48 6.15
CA ALA A 100 -9.66 -24.83 5.70
C ALA A 100 -10.91 -25.71 5.55
N ASP A 101 -11.86 -25.65 6.48
CA ASP A 101 -13.11 -26.39 6.40
C ASP A 101 -13.95 -25.94 5.21
N LYS A 102 -14.06 -24.64 4.97
CA LYS A 102 -14.76 -24.09 3.81
C LYS A 102 -14.12 -24.52 2.49
N THR A 103 -12.80 -24.47 2.41
CA THR A 103 -12.04 -24.89 1.22
C THR A 103 -12.26 -26.36 0.96
N LYS A 104 -12.26 -27.19 1.99
CA LYS A 104 -12.49 -28.61 1.89
C LYS A 104 -13.87 -28.91 1.30
N THR A 105 -14.91 -28.20 1.77
CA THR A 105 -16.26 -28.31 1.25
C THR A 105 -16.34 -27.87 -0.21
N SER A 106 -15.74 -26.76 -0.55
CA SER A 106 -15.68 -26.24 -1.93
C SER A 106 -14.97 -27.18 -2.87
N SER A 107 -13.84 -27.76 -2.44
CA SER A 107 -13.08 -28.73 -3.23
C SER A 107 -13.90 -29.97 -3.54
N THR A 108 -14.67 -30.45 -2.58
CA THR A 108 -15.57 -31.59 -2.77
C THR A 108 -16.61 -31.28 -3.83
N SER A 109 -17.17 -30.08 -3.83
CA SER A 109 -18.14 -29.63 -4.83
C SER A 109 -17.54 -29.51 -6.23
N GLN A 110 -16.30 -29.04 -6.33
CA GLN A 110 -15.62 -28.80 -7.59
C GLN A 110 -15.14 -30.07 -8.27
N ASN A 111 -14.89 -31.11 -7.54
CA ASN A 111 -14.43 -32.40 -8.06
C ASN A 111 -15.53 -33.28 -8.65
N LEU A 112 -16.70 -32.74 -8.67
CA LEU A 112 -17.82 -33.36 -9.36
C LEU A 112 -17.91 -32.88 -10.81
#